data_dbfd6241c0b34e2834def069aa11b8b6
#
_entry.id   dbfd6241c0b34e2834def069aa11b8b6
#
_cell.length_a   1.000
_cell.length_b   1.000
_cell.length_c   1.000
_cell.angle_alpha   90.00
_cell.angle_beta   90.00
_cell.angle_gamma   90.00
#
_symmetry.space_group_name_H-M   'P 1'
#
loop_
_entity.id
_entity.type
_entity.pdbx_description
1 polymer ?
#
loop_
_entity_poly.entity_id
_entity_poly.type
_entity_poly.pdbx_seq_one_letter_code
_entity_poly.pdbx_strand_id
1 'polypeptide(L)'
;MPSVVDSLNLISKTMESILDFVAKDETLSDDFRQYLEINNIEIETEREFNNIIIQYMLDMKMQNGLRVLEYYRRNNHTYDEIISALENSICSVFKIEKILSNAYSATCLTSNVKVDLIPMVKMSHLKQIGKFDYICARIIELDNVQYILEIYDVISEFDVYKATIEAIKYMLQNPKIAYYKNEQKRAELEKSATEFYEKFNELFNAQYIVTTNKKVDNLIEFFNNYRLDGIKKDYSDLIEHAPKNAYIKIDELNCSDATFMQTASGGFSTHKEIYDVALWSDKTRGLYIIPFFETFMKCFSEDIENKADCIKEFLTSDKIPPSVIKYALEKNDNFFEVINKTLNVNFSNLEEILFNTKAVYVDSGVFSPVTVLFNSELFSTILHIEERQNDKKETEPKRNELCPCGSGLKYKKCCGKN
;
A
#
# COMPACT_ATOMS: atom_id res chain seq x y z
N MET A 1 -17.43 -28.95 12.83
CA MET A 1 -16.62 -28.25 11.82
C MET A 1 -16.66 -29.08 10.54
N PRO A 2 -16.91 -28.47 9.40
CA PRO A 2 -16.82 -29.16 8.12
C PRO A 2 -15.40 -29.75 7.94
N SER A 3 -15.25 -30.81 7.16
CA SER A 3 -13.93 -31.30 6.82
C SER A 3 -13.23 -30.30 5.89
N VAL A 4 -11.89 -30.35 5.82
CA VAL A 4 -11.13 -29.52 4.88
C VAL A 4 -11.63 -29.68 3.44
N VAL A 5 -12.03 -30.90 3.07
CA VAL A 5 -12.59 -31.22 1.74
C VAL A 5 -13.94 -30.53 1.54
N ASP A 6 -14.80 -30.52 2.57
CA ASP A 6 -16.09 -29.82 2.49
C ASP A 6 -15.91 -28.32 2.36
N SER A 7 -14.97 -27.73 3.11
CA SER A 7 -14.65 -26.30 3.03
C SER A 7 -14.10 -25.92 1.64
N LEU A 8 -13.18 -26.71 1.07
CA LEU A 8 -12.66 -26.48 -0.28
C LEU A 8 -13.77 -26.54 -1.34
N ASN A 9 -14.67 -27.54 -1.25
CA ASN A 9 -15.80 -27.66 -2.15
C ASN A 9 -16.75 -26.47 -2.02
N LEU A 10 -16.97 -25.99 -0.79
CA LEU A 10 -17.87 -24.87 -0.55
C LEU A 10 -17.27 -23.56 -1.08
N ILE A 11 -15.97 -23.32 -0.88
CA ILE A 11 -15.27 -22.16 -1.44
C ILE A 11 -15.35 -22.18 -2.97
N SER A 12 -15.04 -23.33 -3.62
CA SER A 12 -15.14 -23.47 -5.08
C SER A 12 -16.52 -23.15 -5.61
N LYS A 13 -17.56 -23.73 -5.01
CA LYS A 13 -18.95 -23.50 -5.43
C LYS A 13 -19.35 -22.04 -5.26
N THR A 14 -18.92 -21.40 -4.18
CA THR A 14 -19.20 -19.98 -3.96
C THR A 14 -18.52 -19.12 -5.01
N MET A 15 -17.23 -19.38 -5.30
CA MET A 15 -16.49 -18.66 -6.34
C MET A 15 -17.14 -18.86 -7.73
N GLU A 16 -17.52 -20.08 -8.09
CA GLU A 16 -18.25 -20.37 -9.32
C GLU A 16 -19.59 -19.62 -9.39
N SER A 17 -20.32 -19.56 -8.28
CA SER A 17 -21.59 -18.83 -8.21
C SER A 17 -21.41 -17.32 -8.38
N ILE A 18 -20.35 -16.75 -7.81
CA ILE A 18 -20.04 -15.31 -7.98
C ILE A 18 -19.61 -15.04 -9.43
N LEU A 19 -18.76 -15.88 -10.01
CA LEU A 19 -18.35 -15.77 -11.42
C LEU A 19 -19.54 -15.84 -12.37
N ASP A 20 -20.43 -16.81 -12.15
CA ASP A 20 -21.66 -16.97 -12.90
C ASP A 20 -22.57 -15.74 -12.78
N PHE A 21 -22.64 -15.14 -11.59
CA PHE A 21 -23.42 -13.94 -11.36
C PHE A 21 -22.81 -12.74 -12.09
N VAL A 22 -21.48 -12.54 -12.00
CA VAL A 22 -20.77 -11.48 -12.73
C VAL A 22 -20.98 -11.62 -14.23
N ALA A 23 -20.97 -12.84 -14.76
CA ALA A 23 -21.16 -13.08 -16.19
C ALA A 23 -22.60 -12.86 -16.69
N LYS A 24 -23.61 -13.04 -15.81
CA LYS A 24 -25.05 -12.95 -16.17
C LYS A 24 -25.69 -11.61 -15.84
N ASP A 25 -25.15 -10.88 -14.87
CA ASP A 25 -25.64 -9.56 -14.49
C ASP A 25 -25.11 -8.50 -15.45
N GLU A 26 -26.01 -7.83 -16.18
CA GLU A 26 -25.64 -6.84 -17.19
C GLU A 26 -24.85 -5.69 -16.59
N THR A 27 -25.18 -5.24 -15.38
CA THR A 27 -24.50 -4.15 -14.70
C THR A 27 -23.04 -4.51 -14.38
N LEU A 28 -22.79 -5.72 -13.85
CA LEU A 28 -21.45 -6.20 -13.54
C LEU A 28 -20.64 -6.49 -14.80
N SER A 29 -21.26 -7.08 -15.81
CA SER A 29 -20.59 -7.33 -17.10
C SER A 29 -20.14 -6.05 -17.78
N ASP A 30 -20.95 -5.00 -17.76
CA ASP A 30 -20.62 -3.70 -18.34
C ASP A 30 -19.55 -2.99 -17.49
N ASP A 31 -19.67 -3.01 -16.17
CA ASP A 31 -18.68 -2.44 -15.26
C ASP A 31 -17.31 -3.14 -15.41
N PHE A 32 -17.28 -4.46 -15.52
CA PHE A 32 -16.05 -5.22 -15.75
C PHE A 32 -15.41 -4.88 -17.10
N ARG A 33 -16.22 -4.75 -18.14
CA ARG A 33 -15.71 -4.33 -19.48
C ARG A 33 -15.08 -2.95 -19.41
N GLN A 34 -15.74 -1.99 -18.76
CA GLN A 34 -15.19 -0.65 -18.55
C GLN A 34 -13.92 -0.66 -17.70
N TYR A 35 -13.86 -1.51 -16.66
CA TYR A 35 -12.64 -1.71 -15.87
C TYR A 35 -11.46 -2.15 -16.74
N LEU A 36 -11.66 -3.09 -17.66
CA LEU A 36 -10.62 -3.52 -18.60
C LEU A 36 -10.17 -2.37 -19.53
N GLU A 37 -11.12 -1.63 -20.09
CA GLU A 37 -10.85 -0.50 -20.99
C GLU A 37 -10.09 0.63 -20.30
N ILE A 38 -10.55 1.07 -19.11
CA ILE A 38 -9.93 2.17 -18.35
C ILE A 38 -8.49 1.84 -17.95
N ASN A 39 -8.21 0.57 -17.64
CA ASN A 39 -6.89 0.14 -17.20
C ASN A 39 -6.00 -0.36 -18.37
N ASN A 40 -6.47 -0.29 -19.62
CA ASN A 40 -5.80 -0.79 -20.83
C ASN A 40 -5.34 -2.25 -20.66
N ILE A 41 -6.21 -3.10 -20.10
CA ILE A 41 -5.91 -4.51 -19.84
C ILE A 41 -6.29 -5.31 -21.07
N GLU A 42 -5.29 -5.93 -21.71
CA GLU A 42 -5.48 -6.93 -22.75
C GLU A 42 -5.33 -8.33 -22.15
N ILE A 43 -6.25 -9.21 -22.45
CA ILE A 43 -6.27 -10.58 -21.95
C ILE A 43 -5.87 -11.52 -23.08
N GLU A 44 -4.72 -12.14 -22.97
CA GLU A 44 -4.20 -13.06 -23.99
C GLU A 44 -4.44 -14.53 -23.64
N THR A 45 -4.59 -14.85 -22.32
CA THR A 45 -4.71 -16.22 -21.85
C THR A 45 -5.86 -16.39 -20.86
N GLU A 46 -6.41 -17.59 -20.78
CA GLU A 46 -7.42 -17.97 -19.79
C GLU A 46 -6.95 -17.75 -18.35
N ARG A 47 -5.66 -17.98 -18.09
CA ARG A 47 -5.07 -17.75 -16.76
C ARG A 47 -5.09 -16.26 -16.39
N GLU A 48 -4.74 -15.39 -17.33
CA GLU A 48 -4.80 -13.93 -17.12
C GLU A 48 -6.23 -13.48 -16.88
N PHE A 49 -7.19 -14.00 -17.67
CA PHE A 49 -8.59 -13.70 -17.45
C PHE A 49 -9.03 -14.08 -16.04
N ASN A 50 -8.70 -15.30 -15.59
CA ASN A 50 -9.07 -15.75 -14.25
C ASN A 50 -8.45 -14.89 -13.15
N ASN A 51 -7.18 -14.50 -13.28
CA ASN A 51 -6.51 -13.61 -12.32
C ASN A 51 -7.18 -12.24 -12.26
N ILE A 52 -7.47 -11.66 -13.40
CA ILE A 52 -8.06 -10.32 -13.51
C ILE A 52 -9.49 -10.31 -12.98
N ILE A 53 -10.31 -11.32 -13.32
CA ILE A 53 -11.69 -11.38 -12.84
C ILE A 53 -11.76 -11.62 -11.32
N ILE A 54 -10.86 -12.43 -10.76
CA ILE A 54 -10.75 -12.62 -9.32
C ILE A 54 -10.35 -11.31 -8.64
N GLN A 55 -9.37 -10.60 -9.17
CA GLN A 55 -8.97 -9.29 -8.67
C GLN A 55 -10.12 -8.29 -8.73
N TYR A 56 -10.84 -8.22 -9.85
CA TYR A 56 -12.02 -7.38 -10.00
C TYR A 56 -13.09 -7.71 -8.95
N MET A 57 -13.40 -8.98 -8.77
CA MET A 57 -14.42 -9.42 -7.80
C MET A 57 -14.06 -9.09 -6.36
N LEU A 58 -12.80 -9.24 -5.98
CA LEU A 58 -12.38 -9.18 -4.58
C LEU A 58 -11.87 -7.80 -4.15
N ASP A 59 -11.27 -7.02 -5.08
CA ASP A 59 -10.55 -5.79 -4.73
C ASP A 59 -11.20 -4.53 -5.29
N MET A 60 -11.93 -4.64 -6.42
CA MET A 60 -12.41 -3.46 -7.12
C MET A 60 -13.75 -2.97 -6.61
N LYS A 61 -13.96 -1.66 -6.76
CA LYS A 61 -15.25 -1.02 -6.58
C LYS A 61 -15.86 -0.75 -7.95
N MET A 62 -17.12 -1.07 -8.08
CA MET A 62 -17.95 -0.69 -9.22
C MET A 62 -18.09 0.84 -9.30
N GLN A 63 -18.53 1.36 -10.43
CA GLN A 63 -18.78 2.79 -10.60
C GLN A 63 -19.76 3.39 -9.58
N ASN A 64 -20.69 2.58 -9.08
CA ASN A 64 -21.63 2.97 -8.03
C ASN A 64 -21.00 3.00 -6.62
N GLY A 65 -19.69 2.71 -6.48
CA GLY A 65 -18.95 2.70 -5.24
C GLY A 65 -19.04 1.42 -4.42
N LEU A 66 -19.89 0.47 -4.79
CA LEU A 66 -20.02 -0.83 -4.09
C LEU A 66 -18.88 -1.77 -4.52
N ARG A 67 -18.45 -2.65 -3.63
CA ARG A 67 -17.62 -3.80 -4.03
C ARG A 67 -18.49 -4.86 -4.72
N VAL A 68 -17.91 -5.60 -5.65
CA VAL A 68 -18.62 -6.66 -6.37
C VAL A 68 -19.22 -7.70 -5.41
N LEU A 69 -18.45 -8.11 -4.37
CA LEU A 69 -18.95 -9.04 -3.35
C LEU A 69 -20.11 -8.47 -2.53
N GLU A 70 -20.08 -7.18 -2.21
CA GLU A 70 -21.18 -6.51 -1.52
C GLU A 70 -22.42 -6.43 -2.38
N TYR A 71 -22.27 -6.14 -3.68
CA TYR A 71 -23.36 -6.15 -4.65
C TYR A 71 -23.92 -7.57 -4.81
N TYR A 72 -23.06 -8.60 -4.91
CA TYR A 72 -23.48 -9.99 -4.93
C TYR A 72 -24.28 -10.37 -3.68
N ARG A 73 -23.80 -10.03 -2.47
CA ARG A 73 -24.47 -10.31 -1.20
C ARG A 73 -25.86 -9.70 -1.11
N ARG A 74 -26.05 -8.48 -1.61
CA ARG A 74 -27.38 -7.83 -1.63
C ARG A 74 -28.40 -8.57 -2.49
N ASN A 75 -27.96 -9.27 -3.49
CA ASN A 75 -28.81 -10.00 -4.43
C ASN A 75 -28.88 -11.52 -4.15
N ASN A 76 -27.98 -12.04 -3.31
CA ASN A 76 -27.86 -13.47 -3.01
C ASN A 76 -27.60 -13.68 -1.51
N HIS A 77 -28.50 -14.38 -0.82
CA HIS A 77 -28.41 -14.61 0.64
C HIS A 77 -27.75 -15.96 0.99
N THR A 78 -27.00 -16.56 0.07
CA THR A 78 -26.32 -17.83 0.28
C THR A 78 -24.82 -17.63 0.54
N TYR A 79 -24.25 -18.43 1.47
CA TYR A 79 -22.80 -18.49 1.73
C TYR A 79 -22.19 -17.26 2.42
N ASP A 80 -22.90 -16.57 3.30
CA ASP A 80 -22.44 -15.36 4.00
C ASP A 80 -21.06 -15.51 4.68
N GLU A 81 -20.76 -16.67 5.28
CA GLU A 81 -19.46 -16.92 5.93
C GLU A 81 -18.31 -16.94 4.91
N ILE A 82 -18.53 -17.58 3.75
CA ILE A 82 -17.52 -17.62 2.68
C ILE A 82 -17.35 -16.24 2.06
N ILE A 83 -18.45 -15.53 1.81
CA ILE A 83 -18.37 -14.16 1.27
C ILE A 83 -17.60 -13.26 2.24
N SER A 84 -17.86 -13.36 3.55
CA SER A 84 -17.11 -12.62 4.56
C SER A 84 -15.62 -13.00 4.57
N ALA A 85 -15.29 -14.28 4.40
CA ALA A 85 -13.91 -14.73 4.27
C ALA A 85 -13.24 -14.17 2.99
N LEU A 86 -13.96 -14.13 1.87
CA LEU A 86 -13.49 -13.55 0.61
C LEU A 86 -13.26 -12.04 0.72
N GLU A 87 -14.18 -11.30 1.35
CA GLU A 87 -14.04 -9.86 1.62
C GLU A 87 -12.83 -9.54 2.51
N ASN A 88 -12.47 -10.44 3.41
CA ASN A 88 -11.31 -10.34 4.29
C ASN A 88 -10.07 -11.06 3.73
N SER A 89 -10.09 -11.48 2.46
CA SER A 89 -8.93 -12.09 1.82
C SER A 89 -7.74 -11.14 1.82
N ILE A 90 -6.54 -11.68 1.90
CA ILE A 90 -5.31 -10.92 1.85
C ILE A 90 -4.39 -11.41 0.73
N CYS A 91 -3.73 -10.47 0.07
CA CYS A 91 -2.58 -10.75 -0.81
C CYS A 91 -1.30 -10.47 -0.04
N SER A 92 -0.38 -11.42 0.00
CA SER A 92 0.93 -11.24 0.62
C SER A 92 1.97 -12.16 0.00
N VAL A 93 3.21 -12.02 0.47
CA VAL A 93 4.31 -12.90 0.13
C VAL A 93 4.57 -13.85 1.30
N PHE A 94 4.61 -15.14 1.00
CA PHE A 94 4.81 -16.20 1.99
C PHE A 94 6.07 -17.00 1.65
N LYS A 95 7.01 -17.08 2.59
CA LYS A 95 8.18 -17.94 2.48
C LYS A 95 7.81 -19.36 2.87
N ILE A 96 8.05 -20.32 1.99
CA ILE A 96 7.77 -21.73 2.25
C ILE A 96 8.85 -22.32 3.16
N GLU A 97 8.48 -22.72 4.36
CA GLU A 97 9.39 -23.36 5.33
C GLU A 97 9.39 -24.89 5.17
N LYS A 98 8.20 -25.47 4.91
CA LYS A 98 8.02 -26.92 4.75
C LYS A 98 6.92 -27.21 3.74
N ILE A 99 7.11 -28.27 2.96
CA ILE A 99 6.07 -28.83 2.11
C ILE A 99 5.49 -30.04 2.84
N LEU A 100 4.21 -29.98 3.16
CA LEU A 100 3.44 -31.04 3.82
C LEU A 100 2.66 -31.84 2.76
N SER A 101 1.98 -32.91 3.17
CA SER A 101 1.24 -33.76 2.23
C SER A 101 0.12 -33.03 1.47
N ASN A 102 -0.54 -32.06 2.12
CA ASN A 102 -1.67 -31.32 1.58
C ASN A 102 -1.64 -29.80 1.93
N ALA A 103 -0.52 -29.31 2.41
CA ALA A 103 -0.37 -27.90 2.80
C ALA A 103 1.10 -27.45 2.67
N TYR A 104 1.31 -26.13 2.71
CA TYR A 104 2.61 -25.51 2.91
C TYR A 104 2.66 -24.88 4.31
N SER A 105 3.69 -25.23 5.11
CA SER A 105 4.00 -24.44 6.29
C SER A 105 4.87 -23.27 5.85
N ALA A 106 4.38 -22.06 6.06
CA ALA A 106 4.97 -20.84 5.51
C ALA A 106 5.03 -19.72 6.54
N THR A 107 5.90 -18.76 6.31
CA THR A 107 5.98 -17.52 7.07
C THR A 107 5.54 -16.35 6.19
N CYS A 108 4.54 -15.59 6.64
CA CYS A 108 4.12 -14.35 6.00
C CYS A 108 5.22 -13.30 6.15
N LEU A 109 5.77 -12.77 5.05
CA LEU A 109 6.87 -11.79 5.12
C LEU A 109 6.45 -10.47 5.75
N THR A 110 5.19 -10.06 5.55
CA THR A 110 4.72 -8.75 6.03
C THR A 110 4.47 -8.73 7.54
N SER A 111 3.87 -9.79 8.10
CA SER A 111 3.51 -9.87 9.52
C SER A 111 4.43 -10.74 10.37
N ASN A 112 5.35 -11.47 9.73
CA ASN A 112 6.26 -12.45 10.35
C ASN A 112 5.53 -13.58 11.11
N VAL A 113 4.30 -13.93 10.65
CA VAL A 113 3.48 -14.99 11.25
C VAL A 113 3.63 -16.27 10.47
N LYS A 114 3.78 -17.39 11.21
CA LYS A 114 3.75 -18.74 10.63
C LYS A 114 2.31 -19.20 10.43
N VAL A 115 2.04 -19.72 9.26
CA VAL A 115 0.72 -20.21 8.84
C VAL A 115 0.87 -21.50 8.04
N ASP A 116 -0.12 -22.37 8.15
CA ASP A 116 -0.25 -23.53 7.27
C ASP A 116 -1.26 -23.20 6.18
N LEU A 117 -0.83 -23.23 4.94
CA LEU A 117 -1.58 -22.81 3.76
C LEU A 117 -2.05 -24.05 2.97
N ILE A 118 -3.35 -24.22 2.85
CA ILE A 118 -3.96 -25.31 2.09
C ILE A 118 -4.32 -24.79 0.70
N PRO A 119 -3.71 -25.31 -0.39
CA PRO A 119 -4.04 -24.86 -1.73
C PRO A 119 -5.40 -25.42 -2.20
N MET A 120 -6.14 -24.61 -2.95
CA MET A 120 -7.41 -25.01 -3.58
C MET A 120 -7.21 -26.10 -4.64
N VAL A 121 -6.02 -26.16 -5.25
CA VAL A 121 -5.65 -27.19 -6.23
C VAL A 121 -4.76 -28.25 -5.59
N LYS A 122 -4.75 -29.45 -6.17
CA LYS A 122 -3.91 -30.55 -5.65
C LYS A 122 -2.43 -30.17 -5.71
N MET A 123 -1.68 -30.45 -4.63
CA MET A 123 -0.24 -30.20 -4.53
C MET A 123 0.57 -30.75 -5.70
N SER A 124 0.09 -31.85 -6.33
CA SER A 124 0.73 -32.42 -7.52
C SER A 124 0.76 -31.49 -8.72
N HIS A 125 -0.15 -30.51 -8.78
CA HIS A 125 -0.18 -29.50 -9.84
C HIS A 125 0.73 -28.30 -9.54
N LEU A 126 1.24 -28.20 -8.31
CA LEU A 126 2.11 -27.11 -7.83
C LEU A 126 3.58 -27.55 -7.72
N LYS A 127 4.04 -28.50 -8.55
CA LYS A 127 5.39 -29.11 -8.49
C LYS A 127 6.57 -28.14 -8.65
N GLN A 128 6.31 -26.90 -9.05
CA GLN A 128 7.35 -25.88 -9.27
C GLN A 128 7.72 -25.12 -7.98
N ILE A 129 6.99 -25.33 -6.89
CA ILE A 129 7.23 -24.62 -5.63
C ILE A 129 8.19 -25.46 -4.79
N GLY A 130 9.38 -24.93 -4.59
CA GLY A 130 10.41 -25.52 -3.75
C GLY A 130 10.28 -25.14 -2.27
N LYS A 131 11.00 -25.85 -1.42
CA LYS A 131 11.22 -25.44 -0.05
C LYS A 131 12.10 -24.17 -0.07
N PHE A 132 11.74 -23.19 0.75
CA PHE A 132 12.33 -21.87 0.87
C PHE A 132 12.00 -20.86 -0.25
N ASP A 133 11.31 -21.28 -1.32
CA ASP A 133 10.76 -20.34 -2.29
C ASP A 133 9.73 -19.42 -1.61
N TYR A 134 9.50 -18.30 -2.25
CA TYR A 134 8.45 -17.36 -1.86
C TYR A 134 7.28 -17.48 -2.84
N ILE A 135 6.07 -17.46 -2.31
CA ILE A 135 4.85 -17.38 -3.13
C ILE A 135 4.15 -16.04 -2.88
N CYS A 136 3.82 -15.36 -3.96
CA CYS A 136 2.88 -14.24 -3.95
C CYS A 136 1.48 -14.84 -4.07
N ALA A 137 0.70 -14.80 -3.02
CA ALA A 137 -0.58 -15.51 -2.99
C ALA A 137 -1.69 -14.69 -2.31
N ARG A 138 -2.91 -14.94 -2.78
CA ARG A 138 -4.15 -14.56 -2.09
C ARG A 138 -4.62 -15.70 -1.21
N ILE A 139 -4.85 -15.39 0.05
CA ILE A 139 -5.39 -16.36 1.01
C ILE A 139 -6.69 -15.87 1.62
N ILE A 140 -7.52 -16.81 2.01
CA ILE A 140 -8.69 -16.60 2.87
C ILE A 140 -8.57 -17.43 4.13
N GLU A 141 -9.27 -17.00 5.16
CA GLU A 141 -9.41 -17.75 6.40
C GLU A 141 -10.86 -18.19 6.58
N LEU A 142 -11.06 -19.49 6.77
CA LEU A 142 -12.34 -20.09 7.11
C LEU A 142 -12.13 -21.11 8.23
N ASP A 143 -12.88 -20.99 9.32
CA ASP A 143 -12.76 -21.86 10.50
C ASP A 143 -11.34 -21.95 11.08
N ASN A 144 -10.60 -20.84 11.09
CA ASN A 144 -9.18 -20.73 11.48
C ASN A 144 -8.20 -21.52 10.59
N VAL A 145 -8.62 -21.96 9.41
CA VAL A 145 -7.79 -22.60 8.40
C VAL A 145 -7.55 -21.62 7.25
N GLN A 146 -6.29 -21.53 6.79
CA GLN A 146 -5.92 -20.67 5.68
C GLN A 146 -5.90 -21.46 4.37
N TYR A 147 -6.68 -20.98 3.41
CA TYR A 147 -6.75 -21.55 2.06
C TYR A 147 -6.11 -20.60 1.05
N ILE A 148 -5.27 -21.13 0.18
CA ILE A 148 -4.74 -20.38 -0.96
C ILE A 148 -5.80 -20.36 -2.05
N LEU A 149 -6.37 -19.18 -2.32
CA LEU A 149 -7.27 -19.00 -3.46
C LEU A 149 -6.47 -18.98 -4.77
N GLU A 150 -5.35 -18.26 -4.78
CA GLU A 150 -4.56 -18.07 -5.98
C GLU A 150 -3.09 -17.80 -5.65
N ILE A 151 -2.20 -18.27 -6.55
CA ILE A 151 -0.78 -17.99 -6.53
C ILE A 151 -0.46 -17.18 -7.78
N TYR A 152 -0.10 -15.92 -7.58
CA TYR A 152 0.21 -14.98 -8.66
C TYR A 152 1.63 -15.18 -9.21
N ASP A 153 2.60 -15.40 -8.29
CA ASP A 153 4.01 -15.57 -8.66
C ASP A 153 4.71 -16.53 -7.69
N VAL A 154 5.76 -17.17 -8.18
CA VAL A 154 6.70 -17.99 -7.40
C VAL A 154 8.08 -17.40 -7.58
N ILE A 155 8.68 -16.94 -6.48
CA ILE A 155 9.97 -16.28 -6.45
C ILE A 155 10.97 -17.23 -5.80
N SER A 156 12.11 -17.45 -6.46
CA SER A 156 13.17 -18.32 -5.95
C SER A 156 13.69 -17.84 -4.59
N GLU A 157 14.09 -18.77 -3.73
CA GLU A 157 14.73 -18.50 -2.44
C GLU A 157 15.96 -17.58 -2.54
N PHE A 158 16.59 -17.50 -3.71
CA PHE A 158 17.76 -16.67 -3.97
C PHE A 158 17.42 -15.22 -4.32
N ASP A 159 16.16 -14.93 -4.65
CA ASP A 159 15.72 -13.58 -5.02
C ASP A 159 14.93 -12.89 -3.87
N VAL A 160 15.60 -12.79 -2.73
CA VAL A 160 15.05 -12.14 -1.52
C VAL A 160 14.64 -10.68 -1.81
N TYR A 161 15.40 -9.98 -2.67
CA TYR A 161 15.11 -8.60 -3.04
C TYR A 161 13.74 -8.48 -3.73
N LYS A 162 13.50 -9.30 -4.77
CA LYS A 162 12.20 -9.31 -5.46
C LYS A 162 11.07 -9.66 -4.49
N ALA A 163 11.24 -10.70 -3.66
CA ALA A 163 10.23 -11.09 -2.68
C ALA A 163 9.90 -9.95 -1.69
N THR A 164 10.92 -9.20 -1.26
CA THR A 164 10.75 -8.07 -0.32
C THR A 164 10.03 -6.90 -0.99
N ILE A 165 10.38 -6.56 -2.23
CA ILE A 165 9.71 -5.50 -3.00
C ILE A 165 8.23 -5.84 -3.20
N GLU A 166 7.90 -7.08 -3.56
CA GLU A 166 6.50 -7.50 -3.71
C GLU A 166 5.74 -7.44 -2.38
N ALA A 167 6.37 -7.84 -1.28
CA ALA A 167 5.76 -7.72 0.05
C ALA A 167 5.47 -6.26 0.43
N ILE A 168 6.38 -5.33 0.12
CA ILE A 168 6.18 -3.88 0.32
C ILE A 168 5.03 -3.37 -0.55
N LYS A 169 4.94 -3.77 -1.81
CA LYS A 169 3.82 -3.38 -2.68
C LYS A 169 2.47 -3.78 -2.09
N TYR A 170 2.35 -5.03 -1.61
CA TYR A 170 1.11 -5.48 -0.95
C TYR A 170 0.81 -4.68 0.33
N MET A 171 1.83 -4.34 1.14
CA MET A 171 1.62 -3.49 2.32
C MET A 171 1.16 -2.08 1.97
N LEU A 172 1.64 -1.51 0.87
CA LEU A 172 1.21 -0.18 0.41
C LEU A 172 -0.24 -0.21 -0.08
N GLN A 173 -0.68 -1.32 -0.68
CA GLN A 173 -2.07 -1.51 -1.11
C GLN A 173 -3.01 -1.79 0.07
N ASN A 174 -2.57 -2.59 1.03
CA ASN A 174 -3.34 -2.95 2.22
C ASN A 174 -2.47 -2.99 3.48
N PRO A 175 -2.35 -1.87 4.21
CA PRO A 175 -1.52 -1.81 5.43
C PRO A 175 -1.87 -2.82 6.52
N LYS A 176 -3.11 -3.33 6.55
CA LYS A 176 -3.55 -4.34 7.55
C LYS A 176 -2.73 -5.63 7.48
N ILE A 177 -2.16 -5.96 6.32
CA ILE A 177 -1.35 -7.17 6.17
C ILE A 177 -0.02 -7.10 6.94
N ALA A 178 0.44 -5.91 7.30
CA ALA A 178 1.66 -5.73 8.10
C ALA A 178 1.56 -6.36 9.50
N TYR A 179 0.34 -6.50 10.02
CA TYR A 179 0.08 -7.10 11.34
C TYR A 179 -0.93 -8.24 11.28
N TYR A 180 -1.11 -8.85 10.10
CA TYR A 180 -2.01 -10.00 9.95
C TYR A 180 -1.70 -11.08 10.99
N LYS A 181 -2.68 -11.41 11.84
CA LYS A 181 -2.57 -12.37 12.95
C LYS A 181 -1.43 -12.09 13.95
N ASN A 182 -0.95 -10.84 14.04
CA ASN A 182 0.15 -10.45 14.93
C ASN A 182 -0.23 -9.22 15.76
N GLU A 183 -0.89 -9.44 16.87
CA GLU A 183 -1.35 -8.37 17.78
C GLU A 183 -0.19 -7.61 18.42
N GLN A 184 0.96 -8.27 18.65
CA GLN A 184 2.16 -7.58 19.15
C GLN A 184 2.64 -6.56 18.11
N LYS A 185 2.75 -6.96 16.84
CA LYS A 185 3.16 -6.06 15.77
C LYS A 185 2.14 -4.94 15.54
N ARG A 186 0.86 -5.23 15.71
CA ARG A 186 -0.18 -4.21 15.69
C ARG A 186 0.07 -3.15 16.78
N ALA A 187 0.31 -3.58 18.02
CA ALA A 187 0.59 -2.66 19.12
C ALA A 187 1.87 -1.82 18.90
N GLU A 188 2.90 -2.43 18.29
CA GLU A 188 4.12 -1.72 17.89
C GLU A 188 3.84 -0.63 16.86
N LEU A 189 3.01 -0.92 15.84
CA LEU A 189 2.60 0.06 14.83
C LEU A 189 1.73 1.18 15.43
N GLU A 190 0.83 0.86 16.35
CA GLU A 190 0.02 1.85 17.09
C GLU A 190 0.91 2.81 17.89
N LYS A 191 1.87 2.26 18.62
CA LYS A 191 2.87 3.05 19.36
C LYS A 191 3.65 3.94 18.40
N SER A 192 4.09 3.38 17.29
CA SER A 192 4.86 4.11 16.30
C SER A 192 4.04 5.23 15.64
N ALA A 193 2.76 5.01 15.34
CA ALA A 193 1.88 6.06 14.82
C ALA A 193 1.79 7.24 15.81
N THR A 194 1.69 6.93 17.11
CA THR A 194 1.70 7.96 18.17
C THR A 194 3.03 8.71 18.21
N GLU A 195 4.17 8.02 18.13
CA GLU A 195 5.50 8.66 18.06
C GLU A 195 5.65 9.56 16.84
N PHE A 196 5.17 9.13 15.67
CA PHE A 196 5.17 9.97 14.46
C PHE A 196 4.41 11.27 14.68
N TYR A 197 3.21 11.16 15.27
CA TYR A 197 2.39 12.34 15.59
C TYR A 197 3.08 13.27 16.55
N GLU A 198 3.62 12.75 17.67
CA GLU A 198 4.28 13.55 18.69
C GLU A 198 5.52 14.25 18.13
N LYS A 199 6.37 13.54 17.40
CA LYS A 199 7.57 14.10 16.79
C LYS A 199 7.28 15.10 15.68
N PHE A 200 6.24 14.84 14.88
CA PHE A 200 5.79 15.79 13.86
C PHE A 200 5.30 17.08 14.50
N ASN A 201 4.50 16.96 15.55
CA ASN A 201 3.98 18.13 16.26
C ASN A 201 5.07 18.88 17.04
N GLU A 202 6.04 18.16 17.63
CA GLU A 202 7.22 18.75 18.28
C GLU A 202 8.05 19.58 17.27
N LEU A 203 8.26 19.05 16.06
CA LEU A 203 9.07 19.71 15.04
C LEU A 203 8.34 20.88 14.39
N PHE A 204 7.09 20.67 13.97
CA PHE A 204 6.35 21.64 13.15
C PHE A 204 5.30 22.45 13.91
N ASN A 205 4.87 22.02 15.08
CA ASN A 205 3.73 22.58 15.82
C ASN A 205 2.49 22.73 14.93
N ALA A 206 2.24 21.74 14.10
CA ALA A 206 1.19 21.77 13.10
C ALA A 206 0.68 20.35 12.82
N GLN A 207 -0.58 20.26 12.38
CA GLN A 207 -1.15 18.98 11.94
C GLN A 207 -0.67 18.58 10.55
N TYR A 208 -0.27 19.56 9.73
CA TYR A 208 0.23 19.31 8.39
C TYR A 208 1.25 20.38 7.95
N ILE A 209 2.06 19.98 6.97
CA ILE A 209 2.96 20.88 6.24
C ILE A 209 2.75 20.61 4.75
N VAL A 210 2.71 21.66 3.94
CA VAL A 210 2.60 21.57 2.48
C VAL A 210 3.95 21.80 1.83
N THR A 211 4.26 20.95 0.88
CA THR A 211 5.44 20.98 0.01
C THR A 211 5.02 20.67 -1.43
N THR A 212 5.98 20.42 -2.31
CA THR A 212 5.70 19.94 -3.66
C THR A 212 6.11 18.47 -3.83
N ASN A 213 5.55 17.81 -4.86
CA ASN A 213 5.97 16.46 -5.23
C ASN A 213 7.48 16.34 -5.52
N LYS A 214 8.17 17.44 -5.82
CA LYS A 214 9.63 17.46 -6.04
C LYS A 214 10.44 17.50 -4.76
N LYS A 215 9.86 17.98 -3.67
CA LYS A 215 10.52 18.19 -2.38
C LYS A 215 10.08 17.23 -1.28
N VAL A 216 8.93 16.53 -1.48
CA VAL A 216 8.32 15.70 -0.44
C VAL A 216 9.23 14.58 0.04
N ASP A 217 9.99 13.96 -0.85
CA ASP A 217 10.92 12.89 -0.48
C ASP A 217 12.01 13.41 0.48
N ASN A 218 12.58 14.57 0.18
CA ASN A 218 13.57 15.23 1.03
C ASN A 218 12.99 15.67 2.39
N LEU A 219 11.73 16.11 2.39
CA LEU A 219 11.05 16.50 3.63
C LEU A 219 10.74 15.29 4.53
N ILE A 220 10.37 14.15 3.94
CA ILE A 220 10.17 12.89 4.67
C ILE A 220 11.51 12.40 5.24
N GLU A 221 12.55 12.43 4.46
CA GLU A 221 13.90 12.05 4.89
C GLU A 221 14.37 12.94 6.06
N PHE A 222 14.23 14.26 5.92
CA PHE A 222 14.53 15.19 6.99
C PHE A 222 13.75 14.87 8.28
N PHE A 223 12.43 14.68 8.18
CA PHE A 223 11.59 14.34 9.33
C PHE A 223 11.99 13.00 9.96
N ASN A 224 12.34 12.01 9.15
CA ASN A 224 12.78 10.71 9.65
C ASN A 224 14.12 10.82 10.40
N ASN A 225 15.06 11.56 9.88
CA ASN A 225 16.36 11.83 10.55
C ASN A 225 16.14 12.58 11.88
N TYR A 226 15.24 13.58 11.90
CA TYR A 226 14.87 14.24 13.14
C TYR A 226 14.27 13.27 14.16
N ARG A 227 13.35 12.42 13.73
CA ARG A 227 12.67 11.44 14.60
C ARG A 227 13.62 10.40 15.19
N LEU A 228 14.57 9.91 14.40
CA LEU A 228 15.49 8.86 14.82
C LEU A 228 16.68 9.42 15.64
N ASP A 229 17.27 10.49 15.16
CA ASP A 229 18.56 10.98 15.66
C ASP A 229 18.47 12.35 16.34
N GLY A 230 17.28 12.97 16.33
CA GLY A 230 17.08 14.33 16.86
C GLY A 230 17.79 15.42 16.07
N ILE A 231 18.24 15.13 14.84
CA ILE A 231 19.00 16.05 14.00
C ILE A 231 18.06 17.13 13.47
N LYS A 232 18.36 18.38 13.76
CA LYS A 232 17.68 19.54 13.21
C LYS A 232 18.57 20.17 12.15
N LYS A 233 18.08 20.26 10.92
CA LYS A 233 18.73 20.93 9.79
C LYS A 233 17.77 21.99 9.27
N ASP A 234 18.26 23.00 8.57
CA ASP A 234 17.36 23.96 7.92
C ASP A 234 16.54 23.25 6.84
N TYR A 235 15.22 23.34 6.97
CA TYR A 235 14.25 22.71 6.09
C TYR A 235 13.25 23.72 5.50
N SER A 236 13.46 25.01 5.77
CA SER A 236 12.53 26.06 5.34
C SER A 236 12.31 26.09 3.83
N ASP A 237 13.32 25.73 3.05
CA ASP A 237 13.26 25.61 1.60
C ASP A 237 12.47 24.39 1.09
N LEU A 238 12.16 23.43 1.97
CA LEU A 238 11.36 22.25 1.65
C LEU A 238 9.85 22.50 1.86
N ILE A 239 9.48 23.58 2.54
CA ILE A 239 8.09 23.89 2.89
C ILE A 239 7.59 25.03 2.00
N GLU A 240 6.47 24.81 1.32
CA GLU A 240 5.77 25.83 0.54
C GLU A 240 4.74 26.57 1.40
N HIS A 241 4.01 25.82 2.22
CA HIS A 241 2.96 26.38 3.07
C HIS A 241 2.83 25.60 4.38
N ALA A 242 2.50 26.31 5.45
CA ALA A 242 2.21 25.74 6.76
C ALA A 242 1.14 26.57 7.49
N PRO A 243 0.38 25.97 8.44
CA PRO A 243 -0.51 26.72 9.31
C PRO A 243 0.21 27.87 10.03
N LYS A 244 -0.51 28.96 10.32
CA LYS A 244 0.07 30.20 10.90
C LYS A 244 0.80 29.99 12.22
N ASN A 245 0.48 28.95 12.97
CA ASN A 245 1.10 28.59 14.23
C ASN A 245 2.27 27.58 14.10
N ALA A 246 2.59 27.15 12.89
CA ALA A 246 3.68 26.19 12.68
C ALA A 246 5.04 26.79 13.02
N TYR A 247 5.92 25.96 13.54
CA TYR A 247 7.33 26.32 13.71
C TYR A 247 8.05 26.16 12.37
N ILE A 248 8.43 27.26 11.76
CA ILE A 248 9.22 27.26 10.51
C ILE A 248 10.66 27.73 10.80
N LYS A 249 10.97 28.09 12.05
CA LYS A 249 12.29 28.54 12.45
C LYS A 249 13.11 27.43 13.06
N ILE A 250 14.32 27.30 12.57
CA ILE A 250 15.35 26.44 13.13
C ILE A 250 16.37 27.36 13.82
N ASP A 251 16.59 27.11 15.10
CA ASP A 251 17.79 27.57 15.74
C ASP A 251 18.94 26.71 15.24
N GLU A 252 20.05 27.37 14.86
CA GLU A 252 21.25 26.75 14.27
C GLU A 252 21.70 25.51 15.03
N LEU A 253 21.77 24.37 14.33
CA LEU A 253 22.32 23.13 14.89
C LEU A 253 23.45 22.63 13.99
N ASN A 254 24.61 22.44 14.63
CA ASN A 254 25.78 21.82 14.01
C ASN A 254 25.44 20.41 13.53
N CYS A 255 25.44 20.21 12.22
CA CYS A 255 25.37 18.88 11.59
C CYS A 255 26.76 18.28 11.53
N SER A 256 26.98 17.18 12.23
CA SER A 256 28.00 16.19 11.85
C SER A 256 27.39 15.28 10.78
N ASP A 257 28.21 14.86 9.82
CA ASP A 257 27.85 14.05 8.64
C ASP A 257 26.97 12.85 8.99
N ALA A 258 25.67 13.03 8.87
CA ALA A 258 24.72 11.93 8.97
C ALA A 258 24.57 11.27 7.60
N THR A 259 24.77 9.97 7.54
CA THR A 259 24.56 9.16 6.35
C THR A 259 23.06 9.16 6.07
N PHE A 260 22.65 9.77 4.96
CA PHE A 260 21.24 9.86 4.57
C PHE A 260 20.71 8.49 4.17
N MET A 261 19.65 8.04 4.81
CA MET A 261 18.86 6.94 4.32
C MET A 261 18.01 7.42 3.13
N GLN A 262 18.32 6.99 1.93
CA GLN A 262 17.43 7.17 0.79
C GLN A 262 16.13 6.40 1.05
N THR A 263 15.02 7.13 1.14
CA THR A 263 13.71 6.51 1.25
C THR A 263 13.34 5.85 -0.08
N ALA A 264 12.80 4.63 -0.02
CA ALA A 264 12.27 3.91 -1.18
C ALA A 264 11.03 4.57 -1.81
N SER A 265 10.78 5.83 -1.50
CA SER A 265 9.66 6.64 -1.99
C SER A 265 9.82 7.12 -3.44
N GLY A 266 10.55 6.39 -4.28
CA GLY A 266 10.90 6.75 -5.65
C GLY A 266 9.76 7.01 -6.64
N GLY A 267 8.65 7.59 -6.19
CA GLY A 267 7.46 7.81 -6.99
C GLY A 267 7.10 9.27 -7.23
N PHE A 268 7.21 10.11 -6.21
CA PHE A 268 6.68 11.48 -6.31
C PHE A 268 7.53 12.41 -7.17
N SER A 269 8.86 12.31 -7.09
CA SER A 269 9.77 13.18 -7.83
C SER A 269 9.84 12.89 -9.34
N THR A 270 9.33 11.77 -9.82
CA THR A 270 9.40 11.36 -11.23
C THR A 270 8.35 12.04 -12.12
N HIS A 271 7.24 12.55 -11.56
CA HIS A 271 6.23 13.27 -12.33
C HIS A 271 6.79 14.55 -12.94
N LYS A 272 6.45 14.82 -14.21
CA LYS A 272 6.92 16.02 -14.93
C LYS A 272 6.31 17.30 -14.37
N GLU A 273 5.03 17.26 -14.02
CA GLU A 273 4.29 18.40 -13.48
C GLU A 273 4.56 18.58 -11.99
N ILE A 274 4.57 19.82 -11.55
CA ILE A 274 4.73 20.18 -10.13
C ILE A 274 3.33 20.37 -9.55
N TYR A 275 3.06 19.67 -8.46
CA TYR A 275 1.81 19.80 -7.71
C TYR A 275 2.08 19.83 -6.20
N ASP A 276 1.13 20.33 -5.45
CA ASP A 276 1.20 20.41 -4.01
C ASP A 276 1.03 19.03 -3.33
N VAL A 277 1.71 18.84 -2.23
CA VAL A 277 1.63 17.63 -1.40
C VAL A 277 1.63 18.02 0.06
N ALA A 278 0.65 17.57 0.83
CA ALA A 278 0.69 17.74 2.28
C ALA A 278 1.26 16.48 2.96
N LEU A 279 2.15 16.69 3.92
CA LEU A 279 2.43 15.74 4.98
C LEU A 279 1.43 15.98 6.11
N TRP A 280 0.56 15.02 6.33
CA TRP A 280 -0.50 15.09 7.32
C TRP A 280 -0.26 14.12 8.45
N SER A 281 -0.24 14.62 9.67
CA SER A 281 -0.04 13.79 10.87
C SER A 281 -1.36 13.54 11.59
N ASP A 282 -1.67 12.26 11.81
CA ASP A 282 -2.86 11.80 12.53
C ASP A 282 -2.44 10.98 13.75
N LYS A 283 -2.97 11.34 14.93
CA LYS A 283 -2.57 10.75 16.19
C LYS A 283 -2.76 9.23 16.25
N THR A 284 -3.81 8.73 15.63
CA THR A 284 -4.19 7.30 15.70
C THR A 284 -3.77 6.51 14.49
N ARG A 285 -3.48 7.19 13.38
CA ARG A 285 -3.26 6.54 12.08
C ARG A 285 -1.86 6.76 11.49
N GLY A 286 -1.09 7.67 12.08
CA GLY A 286 0.28 7.96 11.66
C GLY A 286 0.39 9.08 10.64
N LEU A 287 1.40 8.99 9.77
CA LEU A 287 1.74 10.01 8.80
C LEU A 287 1.18 9.66 7.42
N TYR A 288 0.52 10.64 6.79
CA TYR A 288 -0.03 10.54 5.44
C TYR A 288 0.66 11.51 4.49
N ILE A 289 0.78 11.08 3.23
CA ILE A 289 1.21 11.90 2.10
C ILE A 289 -0.03 12.15 1.25
N ILE A 290 -0.45 13.41 1.14
CA ILE A 290 -1.71 13.79 0.50
C ILE A 290 -1.42 14.69 -0.69
N PRO A 291 -1.40 14.14 -1.92
CA PRO A 291 -1.28 14.95 -3.14
C PRO A 291 -2.48 15.87 -3.33
N PHE A 292 -2.27 17.02 -3.94
CA PHE A 292 -3.31 18.01 -4.30
C PHE A 292 -4.14 18.53 -3.11
N PHE A 293 -3.56 18.57 -1.91
CA PHE A 293 -4.27 19.01 -0.69
C PHE A 293 -4.71 20.46 -0.80
N GLU A 294 -3.82 21.40 -1.19
CA GLU A 294 -4.20 22.81 -1.35
C GLU A 294 -5.17 22.99 -2.51
N THR A 295 -4.99 22.24 -3.59
CA THR A 295 -5.92 22.21 -4.72
C THR A 295 -7.33 21.82 -4.26
N PHE A 296 -7.44 20.77 -3.44
CA PHE A 296 -8.71 20.37 -2.83
C PHE A 296 -9.29 21.49 -1.92
N MET A 297 -8.47 22.09 -1.06
CA MET A 297 -8.92 23.19 -0.19
C MET A 297 -9.42 24.40 -0.99
N LYS A 298 -8.76 24.72 -2.13
CA LYS A 298 -9.21 25.78 -3.04
C LYS A 298 -10.55 25.51 -3.72
N CYS A 299 -10.97 24.24 -3.82
CA CYS A 299 -12.31 23.91 -4.34
C CYS A 299 -13.45 24.62 -3.59
N PHE A 300 -13.26 25.01 -2.34
CA PHE A 300 -14.29 25.64 -1.52
C PHE A 300 -14.30 27.17 -1.62
N SER A 301 -13.25 27.79 -2.14
CA SER A 301 -13.11 29.23 -2.26
C SER A 301 -12.98 29.75 -3.68
N GLU A 302 -12.60 28.90 -4.61
CA GLU A 302 -12.26 29.25 -5.98
C GLU A 302 -13.02 28.37 -6.98
N ASP A 303 -13.17 28.86 -8.22
CA ASP A 303 -13.64 28.05 -9.32
C ASP A 303 -12.41 27.51 -10.06
N ILE A 304 -12.07 26.25 -9.78
CA ILE A 304 -10.89 25.57 -10.33
C ILE A 304 -11.32 24.63 -11.46
N GLU A 305 -10.43 24.45 -12.42
CA GLU A 305 -10.61 23.44 -13.47
C GLU A 305 -10.66 22.04 -12.85
N ASN A 306 -11.55 21.17 -13.38
CA ASN A 306 -11.75 19.79 -12.90
C ASN A 306 -12.15 19.67 -11.41
N LYS A 307 -12.85 20.69 -10.88
CA LYS A 307 -13.29 20.74 -9.48
C LYS A 307 -14.05 19.49 -9.03
N ALA A 308 -14.94 18.98 -9.88
CA ALA A 308 -15.74 17.80 -9.56
C ALA A 308 -14.87 16.55 -9.39
N ASP A 309 -13.91 16.35 -10.27
CA ASP A 309 -12.99 15.20 -10.22
C ASP A 309 -12.09 15.29 -8.99
N CYS A 310 -11.55 16.48 -8.71
CA CYS A 310 -10.74 16.72 -7.52
C CYS A 310 -11.50 16.36 -6.23
N ILE A 311 -12.72 16.89 -6.07
CA ILE A 311 -13.55 16.60 -4.89
C ILE A 311 -13.89 15.11 -4.82
N LYS A 312 -14.30 14.50 -5.94
CA LYS A 312 -14.63 13.09 -5.99
C LYS A 312 -13.45 12.22 -5.57
N GLU A 313 -12.27 12.48 -6.14
CA GLU A 313 -11.05 11.74 -5.81
C GLU A 313 -10.68 11.86 -4.32
N PHE A 314 -10.72 13.06 -3.77
CA PHE A 314 -10.46 13.25 -2.34
C PHE A 314 -11.44 12.51 -1.44
N LEU A 315 -12.72 12.52 -1.76
CA LEU A 315 -13.73 11.83 -0.99
C LEU A 315 -13.62 10.30 -1.11
N THR A 316 -13.26 9.78 -2.29
CA THR A 316 -13.29 8.32 -2.54
C THR A 316 -11.94 7.63 -2.36
N SER A 317 -10.82 8.36 -2.41
CA SER A 317 -9.48 7.77 -2.26
C SER A 317 -9.26 7.17 -0.87
N ASP A 318 -8.92 5.89 -0.81
CA ASP A 318 -8.57 5.21 0.44
C ASP A 318 -7.24 5.72 1.05
N LYS A 319 -6.46 6.51 0.31
CA LYS A 319 -5.21 7.12 0.79
C LYS A 319 -5.43 8.40 1.58
N ILE A 320 -6.62 8.99 1.54
CA ILE A 320 -6.95 10.23 2.23
C ILE A 320 -7.76 9.92 3.50
N PRO A 321 -7.21 10.19 4.69
CA PRO A 321 -7.88 9.82 5.93
C PRO A 321 -9.10 10.71 6.21
N PRO A 322 -10.09 10.21 6.95
CA PRO A 322 -11.28 10.97 7.36
C PRO A 322 -10.97 12.30 8.08
N SER A 323 -9.83 12.37 8.79
CA SER A 323 -9.41 13.59 9.49
C SER A 323 -9.16 14.77 8.55
N VAL A 324 -8.75 14.51 7.30
CA VAL A 324 -8.59 15.56 6.28
C VAL A 324 -9.93 16.10 5.83
N ILE A 325 -10.92 15.23 5.62
CA ILE A 325 -12.28 15.63 5.24
C ILE A 325 -12.94 16.44 6.37
N LYS A 326 -12.76 15.98 7.61
CA LYS A 326 -13.21 16.70 8.79
C LYS A 326 -12.57 18.09 8.87
N TYR A 327 -11.27 18.18 8.65
CA TYR A 327 -10.54 19.45 8.63
C TYR A 327 -11.09 20.41 7.55
N ALA A 328 -11.34 19.91 6.34
CA ALA A 328 -11.90 20.71 5.27
C ALA A 328 -13.30 21.24 5.64
N LEU A 329 -14.14 20.42 6.27
CA LEU A 329 -15.44 20.84 6.80
C LEU A 329 -15.29 21.94 7.86
N GLU A 330 -14.36 21.80 8.80
CA GLU A 330 -14.13 22.80 9.87
C GLU A 330 -13.58 24.14 9.35
N LYS A 331 -12.96 24.14 8.17
CA LYS A 331 -12.35 25.34 7.57
C LYS A 331 -13.24 26.04 6.55
N ASN A 332 -14.30 25.41 6.07
CA ASN A 332 -15.12 25.94 4.98
C ASN A 332 -16.61 25.87 5.34
N ASP A 333 -17.20 27.02 5.70
CA ASP A 333 -18.63 27.10 6.05
C ASP A 333 -19.56 26.64 4.93
N ASN A 334 -19.13 26.75 3.66
CA ASN A 334 -19.85 26.32 2.47
C ASN A 334 -19.54 24.87 2.02
N PHE A 335 -18.90 24.08 2.88
CA PHE A 335 -18.41 22.73 2.53
C PHE A 335 -19.50 21.83 1.91
N PHE A 336 -20.66 21.68 2.61
CA PHE A 336 -21.76 20.86 2.11
C PHE A 336 -22.40 21.43 0.84
N GLU A 337 -22.56 22.75 0.75
CA GLU A 337 -23.11 23.40 -0.44
C GLU A 337 -22.26 23.09 -1.67
N VAL A 338 -20.94 23.26 -1.56
CA VAL A 338 -20.01 23.01 -2.66
C VAL A 338 -20.02 21.54 -3.06
N ILE A 339 -19.90 20.60 -2.12
CA ILE A 339 -19.88 19.16 -2.43
C ILE A 339 -21.22 18.73 -3.06
N ASN A 340 -22.34 19.08 -2.44
CA ASN A 340 -23.65 18.68 -2.91
C ASN A 340 -23.95 19.20 -4.32
N LYS A 341 -23.63 20.47 -4.57
CA LYS A 341 -23.80 21.08 -5.89
C LYS A 341 -22.89 20.47 -6.94
N THR A 342 -21.59 20.25 -6.57
CA THR A 342 -20.58 19.80 -7.54
C THR A 342 -20.77 18.34 -7.93
N LEU A 343 -21.11 17.47 -6.96
CA LEU A 343 -21.27 16.03 -7.19
C LEU A 343 -22.73 15.60 -7.41
N ASN A 344 -23.67 16.55 -7.38
CA ASN A 344 -25.11 16.28 -7.49
C ASN A 344 -25.59 15.24 -6.46
N VAL A 345 -25.20 15.44 -5.20
CA VAL A 345 -25.57 14.59 -4.05
C VAL A 345 -26.28 15.44 -2.98
N ASN A 346 -26.73 14.84 -1.90
CA ASN A 346 -27.43 15.55 -0.83
C ASN A 346 -26.93 15.07 0.54
N PHE A 347 -25.66 15.33 0.87
CA PHE A 347 -25.10 15.04 2.17
C PHE A 347 -25.47 16.15 3.17
N SER A 348 -25.85 15.77 4.38
CA SER A 348 -26.25 16.68 5.45
C SER A 348 -25.26 16.71 6.64
N ASN A 349 -24.42 15.69 6.76
CA ASN A 349 -23.43 15.55 7.82
C ASN A 349 -22.19 14.79 7.37
N LEU A 350 -21.13 14.86 8.18
CA LEU A 350 -19.85 14.20 7.90
C LEU A 350 -19.96 12.68 7.88
N GLU A 351 -20.82 12.11 8.74
CA GLU A 351 -20.97 10.64 8.83
C GLU A 351 -21.53 10.07 7.53
N GLU A 352 -22.50 10.74 6.91
CA GLU A 352 -23.03 10.36 5.60
C GLU A 352 -21.93 10.35 4.53
N ILE A 353 -21.10 11.38 4.48
CA ILE A 353 -19.97 11.44 3.54
C ILE A 353 -19.02 10.27 3.80
N LEU A 354 -18.57 10.10 5.05
CA LEU A 354 -17.59 9.08 5.40
C LEU A 354 -18.13 7.66 5.16
N PHE A 355 -19.39 7.41 5.49
CA PHE A 355 -20.03 6.13 5.26
C PHE A 355 -20.11 5.80 3.76
N ASN A 356 -20.45 6.77 2.92
CA ASN A 356 -20.59 6.55 1.48
C ASN A 356 -19.24 6.53 0.74
N THR A 357 -18.20 7.21 1.25
CA THR A 357 -16.94 7.41 0.50
C THR A 357 -15.72 6.79 1.16
N LYS A 358 -15.76 6.54 2.47
CA LYS A 358 -14.63 6.12 3.31
C LYS A 358 -14.97 4.92 4.20
N ALA A 359 -15.88 4.06 3.80
CA ALA A 359 -16.35 2.92 4.60
C ALA A 359 -15.18 2.05 5.14
N VAL A 360 -14.11 1.88 4.37
CA VAL A 360 -12.91 1.14 4.79
C VAL A 360 -12.21 1.80 5.99
N TYR A 361 -12.34 3.13 6.14
CA TYR A 361 -11.72 3.87 7.25
C TYR A 361 -12.63 3.98 8.50
N VAL A 362 -13.93 3.79 8.34
CA VAL A 362 -14.88 3.84 9.47
C VAL A 362 -14.58 2.69 10.45
N ASP A 363 -14.19 1.54 9.94
CA ASP A 363 -13.74 0.38 10.73
C ASP A 363 -12.32 0.52 11.29
N SER A 364 -11.73 1.67 11.23
CA SER A 364 -10.51 2.23 11.80
C SER A 364 -9.42 1.28 12.34
N GLY A 365 -8.22 1.81 12.48
CA GLY A 365 -7.01 1.10 12.89
C GLY A 365 -6.11 0.77 11.70
N VAL A 366 -6.36 1.37 10.53
CA VAL A 366 -5.46 1.29 9.37
C VAL A 366 -4.44 2.41 9.48
N PHE A 367 -3.16 2.03 9.59
CA PHE A 367 -2.04 2.97 9.58
C PHE A 367 -1.78 3.48 8.17
N SER A 368 -1.12 4.64 8.05
CA SER A 368 -0.69 5.11 6.73
C SER A 368 0.37 4.18 6.13
N PRO A 369 0.42 4.06 4.80
CA PRO A 369 1.48 3.30 4.14
C PRO A 369 2.88 3.77 4.54
N VAL A 370 3.09 5.08 4.74
CA VAL A 370 4.37 5.64 5.17
C VAL A 370 4.75 5.15 6.57
N THR A 371 3.84 5.19 7.54
CA THR A 371 4.09 4.69 8.90
C THR A 371 4.41 3.20 8.89
N VAL A 372 3.66 2.40 8.13
CA VAL A 372 3.91 0.95 7.98
C VAL A 372 5.28 0.69 7.36
N LEU A 373 5.63 1.43 6.31
CA LEU A 373 6.90 1.28 5.62
C LEU A 373 8.08 1.56 6.55
N PHE A 374 8.09 2.68 7.27
CA PHE A 374 9.18 3.03 8.18
C PHE A 374 9.36 2.07 9.36
N ASN A 375 8.31 1.35 9.75
CA ASN A 375 8.37 0.36 10.82
C ASN A 375 8.46 -1.08 10.31
N SER A 376 8.69 -1.27 9.01
CA SER A 376 8.79 -2.58 8.40
C SER A 376 10.23 -3.12 8.45
N GLU A 377 10.40 -4.35 8.93
CA GLU A 377 11.65 -5.09 8.78
C GLU A 377 12.04 -5.29 7.31
N LEU A 378 11.04 -5.32 6.43
CA LEU A 378 11.25 -5.43 4.98
C LEU A 378 11.95 -4.19 4.43
N PHE A 379 11.62 -2.99 4.93
CA PHE A 379 12.28 -1.76 4.52
C PHE A 379 13.77 -1.78 4.90
N SER A 380 14.08 -2.20 6.13
CA SER A 380 15.48 -2.38 6.57
C SER A 380 16.22 -3.41 5.70
N THR A 381 15.55 -4.50 5.30
CA THR A 381 16.12 -5.51 4.41
C THR A 381 16.48 -4.91 3.03
N ILE A 382 15.62 -4.07 2.46
CA ILE A 382 15.90 -3.38 1.19
C ILE A 382 17.11 -2.47 1.33
N LEU A 383 17.15 -1.62 2.36
CA LEU A 383 18.28 -0.72 2.58
C LEU A 383 19.61 -1.48 2.69
N HIS A 384 19.66 -2.56 3.47
CA HIS A 384 20.87 -3.36 3.59
C HIS A 384 21.29 -4.07 2.29
N ILE A 385 20.35 -4.44 1.43
CA ILE A 385 20.66 -5.01 0.12
C ILE A 385 21.22 -3.93 -0.81
N GLU A 386 20.62 -2.74 -0.82
CA GLU A 386 21.07 -1.60 -1.64
C GLU A 386 22.45 -1.10 -1.20
N GLU A 387 22.69 -0.98 0.11
CA GLU A 387 24.03 -0.64 0.66
C GLU A 387 25.10 -1.62 0.16
N ARG A 388 24.87 -2.94 0.28
CA ARG A 388 25.82 -3.96 -0.21
C ARG A 388 26.02 -3.90 -1.71
N GLN A 389 25.01 -3.50 -2.48
CA GLN A 389 25.15 -3.32 -3.94
C GLN A 389 25.96 -2.07 -4.28
N ASN A 390 25.80 -1.00 -3.52
CA ASN A 390 26.56 0.23 -3.68
C ASN A 390 28.04 0.04 -3.29
N ASP A 391 28.30 -0.61 -2.15
CA ASP A 391 29.67 -0.98 -1.73
C ASP A 391 30.39 -1.82 -2.80
N LYS A 392 29.68 -2.76 -3.44
CA LYS A 392 30.24 -3.54 -4.55
C LYS A 392 30.55 -2.69 -5.77
N LYS A 393 29.69 -1.70 -6.11
CA LYS A 393 29.94 -0.77 -7.23
C LYS A 393 31.12 0.17 -6.95
N GLU A 394 31.29 0.60 -5.71
CA GLU A 394 32.41 1.45 -5.30
C GLU A 394 33.73 0.67 -5.26
N THR A 395 33.69 -0.62 -4.94
CA THR A 395 34.88 -1.50 -4.90
C THR A 395 35.23 -2.08 -6.26
N GLU A 396 34.37 -2.03 -7.26
CA GLU A 396 34.70 -2.44 -8.61
C GLU A 396 35.65 -1.44 -9.27
N PRO A 397 36.84 -1.90 -9.71
CA PRO A 397 37.79 -1.01 -10.36
C PRO A 397 37.21 -0.43 -11.64
N LYS A 398 37.40 0.88 -11.83
CA LYS A 398 36.95 1.52 -13.07
C LYS A 398 37.65 0.87 -14.28
N ARG A 399 36.96 0.83 -15.40
CA ARG A 399 37.36 0.12 -16.63
C ARG A 399 38.82 0.36 -17.07
N ASN A 400 39.37 1.53 -16.72
CA ASN A 400 40.73 1.94 -17.08
C ASN A 400 41.77 1.80 -15.95
N GLU A 401 41.39 1.44 -14.74
CA GLU A 401 42.27 1.19 -13.61
C GLU A 401 43.05 -0.11 -13.76
N LEU A 402 44.13 -0.28 -13.02
CA LEU A 402 44.87 -1.54 -12.99
C LEU A 402 44.02 -2.64 -12.37
N CYS A 403 44.08 -3.82 -12.97
CA CYS A 403 43.29 -4.95 -12.48
C CYS A 403 43.75 -5.38 -11.09
N PRO A 404 42.86 -5.52 -10.10
CA PRO A 404 43.22 -5.93 -8.74
C PRO A 404 43.75 -7.34 -8.64
N CYS A 405 43.66 -8.16 -9.72
CA CYS A 405 44.24 -9.49 -9.75
C CYS A 405 45.80 -9.51 -9.84
N GLY A 406 46.44 -8.33 -9.88
CA GLY A 406 47.91 -8.22 -9.94
C GLY A 406 48.52 -8.48 -11.30
N SER A 407 47.73 -8.59 -12.37
CA SER A 407 48.23 -8.85 -13.75
C SER A 407 48.97 -7.65 -14.38
N GLY A 408 48.89 -6.46 -13.79
CA GLY A 408 49.45 -5.22 -14.37
C GLY A 408 48.67 -4.70 -15.58
N LEU A 409 47.58 -5.36 -15.99
CA LEU A 409 46.72 -4.94 -17.09
C LEU A 409 45.57 -4.05 -16.57
N LYS A 410 45.07 -3.19 -17.47
CA LYS A 410 43.80 -2.48 -17.15
C LYS A 410 42.65 -3.43 -16.97
N TYR A 411 41.74 -3.16 -16.01
CA TYR A 411 40.61 -4.02 -15.66
C TYR A 411 39.82 -4.51 -16.90
N LYS A 412 39.48 -3.59 -17.84
CA LYS A 412 38.80 -3.92 -19.11
C LYS A 412 39.58 -4.89 -20.04
N LYS A 413 40.87 -5.07 -19.82
CA LYS A 413 41.75 -5.98 -20.62
C LYS A 413 42.10 -7.26 -19.87
N CYS A 414 41.58 -7.41 -18.64
CA CYS A 414 41.84 -8.53 -17.76
C CYS A 414 40.53 -9.13 -17.24
N CYS A 415 40.23 -8.98 -15.95
CA CYS A 415 39.04 -9.56 -15.32
C CYS A 415 37.72 -8.90 -15.74
N GLY A 416 37.73 -7.66 -16.22
CA GLY A 416 36.60 -6.94 -16.77
C GLY A 416 36.43 -7.11 -18.30
N LYS A 417 36.95 -8.17 -18.87
CA LYS A 417 36.84 -8.50 -20.30
C LYS A 417 35.59 -9.37 -20.50
N ASN A 418 34.38 -8.74 -20.53
CA ASN A 418 33.17 -9.37 -21.06
C ASN A 418 32.85 -8.73 -22.42
#